data_3aaf15a6817aef2d0f9c27054c5cc75f
#
_entry.id   3aaf15a6817aef2d0f9c27054c5cc75f
#
_cell.length_a   1.000
_cell.length_b   1.000
_cell.length_c   1.000
_cell.angle_alpha   90.00
_cell.angle_beta   90.00
_cell.angle_gamma   90.00
#
_symmetry.space_group_name_H-M   'P 1'
#
loop_
_entity.id
_entity.type
_entity.pdbx_description
1 polymer ?
#
loop_
_entity_poly.entity_id
_entity_poly.type
_entity_poly.pdbx_seq_one_letter_code
_entity_poly.pdbx_strand_id
1 'polypeptide(L)'
;LHEIDVINSHTQGFMALFSGDTGEIRDEVREQIDEKVAEWREEGKAEIIPGVLFIDEVHMLDVECFSFLNRALENDLSPVLVVATNRGITKIRGTNYRSPHGIPIDLLDRLLIIQTKPYTEKEMKLIVNIRCEEEDVNMSEDAKDLLTKIGSETSLRYAIQLISASS
;
A
#
# COMPACT_ATOMS: atom_id res chain seq x y z
N LEU A 1 -0.84 -22.19 2.32
CA LEU A 1 -0.17 -21.21 3.20
C LEU A 1 0.81 -21.91 4.13
N HIS A 2 0.44 -23.00 4.76
CA HIS A 2 1.30 -23.73 5.71
C HIS A 2 2.52 -24.38 5.05
N GLU A 3 2.36 -24.97 3.86
CA GLU A 3 3.50 -25.52 3.09
C GLU A 3 4.44 -24.42 2.56
N ILE A 4 3.90 -23.27 2.17
CA ILE A 4 4.71 -22.11 1.75
C ILE A 4 5.56 -21.59 2.91
N ASP A 5 4.98 -21.47 4.09
CA ASP A 5 5.71 -21.05 5.28
C ASP A 5 6.82 -22.05 5.65
N VAL A 6 6.59 -23.35 5.48
CA VAL A 6 7.59 -24.39 5.76
C VAL A 6 8.74 -24.32 4.75
N ILE A 7 8.46 -24.18 3.45
CA ILE A 7 9.49 -24.04 2.40
C ILE A 7 10.33 -22.79 2.67
N ASN A 8 9.69 -21.67 2.95
CA ASN A 8 10.35 -20.39 3.22
C ASN A 8 11.20 -20.45 4.53
N SER A 9 10.70 -21.08 5.59
CA SER A 9 11.42 -21.18 6.85
C SER A 9 12.65 -22.09 6.76
N HIS A 10 12.59 -23.16 6.00
CA HIS A 10 13.74 -24.06 5.79
C HIS A 10 14.84 -23.40 4.94
N THR A 11 14.48 -22.62 3.93
CA THR A 11 15.43 -21.91 3.07
C THR A 11 16.06 -20.72 3.78
N GLN A 12 15.28 -19.96 4.55
CA GLN A 12 15.77 -18.78 5.28
C GLN A 12 16.58 -19.13 6.54
N GLY A 13 16.21 -20.17 7.28
CA GLY A 13 16.86 -20.50 8.56
C GLY A 13 18.30 -20.99 8.43
N PHE A 14 18.63 -21.72 7.38
CA PHE A 14 19.95 -22.32 7.22
C PHE A 14 20.88 -21.55 6.27
N MET A 15 20.33 -20.94 5.21
CA MET A 15 21.13 -20.22 4.22
C MET A 15 21.36 -18.74 4.57
N ALA A 16 20.47 -18.10 5.30
CA ALA A 16 20.64 -16.72 5.75
C ALA A 16 21.84 -16.57 6.70
N LEU A 17 22.22 -17.63 7.39
CA LEU A 17 23.43 -17.65 8.26
C LEU A 17 24.74 -17.71 7.47
N PHE A 18 24.74 -18.12 6.20
CA PHE A 18 25.96 -18.41 5.44
C PHE A 18 26.14 -17.61 4.14
N SER A 19 25.12 -16.97 3.59
CA SER A 19 25.19 -16.38 2.24
C SER A 19 24.90 -14.89 2.15
N GLY A 20 24.59 -14.19 3.25
CA GLY A 20 24.18 -12.78 3.18
C GLY A 20 22.90 -12.56 2.37
N ASP A 21 22.00 -13.52 2.41
CA ASP A 21 20.79 -13.57 1.60
C ASP A 21 19.88 -12.39 1.91
N THR A 22 19.46 -11.67 0.89
CA THR A 22 18.59 -10.47 0.98
C THR A 22 17.14 -10.80 1.36
N GLY A 23 16.83 -12.05 1.65
CA GLY A 23 15.44 -12.51 1.91
C GLY A 23 14.58 -12.58 0.64
N GLU A 24 15.22 -12.53 -0.53
CA GLU A 24 14.56 -12.61 -1.82
C GLU A 24 14.17 -14.06 -2.14
N ILE A 25 12.89 -14.26 -2.49
CA ILE A 25 12.40 -15.58 -2.90
C ILE A 25 12.89 -15.86 -4.31
N ARG A 26 13.60 -16.99 -4.51
CA ARG A 26 14.12 -17.38 -5.83
C ARG A 26 12.97 -17.68 -6.79
N ASP A 27 13.18 -17.34 -8.06
CA ASP A 27 12.19 -17.54 -9.12
C ASP A 27 11.77 -19.02 -9.26
N GLU A 28 12.71 -19.96 -9.13
CA GLU A 28 12.42 -21.39 -9.20
C GLU A 28 11.46 -21.85 -8.07
N VAL A 29 11.58 -21.25 -6.88
CA VAL A 29 10.67 -21.55 -5.75
C VAL A 29 9.28 -20.99 -6.02
N ARG A 30 9.18 -19.82 -6.64
CA ARG A 30 7.88 -19.24 -7.05
C ARG A 30 7.20 -20.13 -8.09
N GLU A 31 7.91 -20.55 -9.12
CA GLU A 31 7.39 -21.44 -10.17
C GLU A 31 6.88 -22.76 -9.59
N GLN A 32 7.64 -23.40 -8.68
CA GLN A 32 7.22 -24.65 -8.03
C GLN A 32 5.95 -24.46 -7.19
N ILE A 33 5.83 -23.33 -6.50
CA ILE A 33 4.62 -23.01 -5.70
C ILE A 33 3.43 -22.75 -6.63
N ASP A 34 3.63 -22.03 -7.71
CA ASP A 34 2.58 -21.73 -8.68
C ASP A 34 2.05 -23.00 -9.36
N GLU A 35 2.95 -23.91 -9.76
CA GLU A 35 2.59 -25.24 -10.28
C GLU A 35 1.79 -26.04 -9.25
N LYS A 36 2.25 -26.07 -8.00
CA LYS A 36 1.56 -26.81 -6.92
C LYS A 36 0.18 -26.25 -6.64
N VAL A 37 0.03 -24.94 -6.63
CA VAL A 37 -1.26 -24.29 -6.45
C VAL A 37 -2.20 -24.56 -7.63
N ALA A 38 -1.67 -24.58 -8.86
CA ALA A 38 -2.42 -24.94 -10.05
C ALA A 38 -2.97 -26.39 -9.97
N GLU A 39 -2.13 -27.36 -9.57
CA GLU A 39 -2.56 -28.74 -9.33
C GLU A 39 -3.71 -28.81 -8.29
N TRP A 40 -3.57 -28.13 -7.16
CA TRP A 40 -4.59 -28.13 -6.12
C TRP A 40 -5.91 -27.51 -6.58
N ARG A 41 -5.86 -26.51 -7.46
CA ARG A 41 -7.08 -25.93 -8.07
C ARG A 41 -7.76 -26.94 -9.00
N GLU A 42 -7.00 -27.62 -9.86
CA GLU A 42 -7.54 -28.64 -10.76
C GLU A 42 -8.16 -29.81 -9.99
N GLU A 43 -7.56 -30.20 -8.88
CA GLU A 43 -8.08 -31.25 -7.99
C GLU A 43 -9.26 -30.78 -7.10
N GLY A 44 -9.62 -29.51 -7.15
CA GLY A 44 -10.67 -28.93 -6.28
C GLY A 44 -10.29 -28.82 -4.80
N LYS A 45 -9.00 -28.91 -4.47
CA LYS A 45 -8.47 -28.83 -3.10
C LYS A 45 -8.20 -27.38 -2.66
N ALA A 46 -8.05 -26.46 -3.61
CA ALA A 46 -7.79 -25.05 -3.35
C ALA A 46 -8.62 -24.14 -4.23
N GLU A 47 -9.00 -22.99 -3.70
CA GLU A 47 -9.63 -21.89 -4.41
C GLU A 47 -8.81 -20.62 -4.15
N ILE A 48 -8.49 -19.88 -5.22
CA ILE A 48 -7.82 -18.57 -5.12
C ILE A 48 -8.88 -17.49 -5.18
N ILE A 49 -9.00 -16.73 -4.09
CA ILE A 49 -9.88 -15.56 -4.02
C ILE A 49 -9.00 -14.33 -4.21
N PRO A 50 -9.20 -13.55 -5.30
CA PRO A 50 -8.46 -12.31 -5.52
C PRO A 50 -8.69 -11.33 -4.38
N GLY A 51 -7.60 -10.74 -3.88
CA GLY A 51 -7.64 -9.73 -2.84
C GLY A 51 -7.34 -8.34 -3.37
N VAL A 52 -6.99 -7.42 -2.45
CA VAL A 52 -6.54 -6.06 -2.76
C VAL A 52 -5.13 -5.89 -2.20
N LEU A 53 -4.20 -5.48 -3.06
CA LEU A 53 -2.86 -5.06 -2.65
C LEU A 53 -2.82 -3.53 -2.61
N PHE A 54 -2.64 -2.96 -1.41
CA PHE A 54 -2.45 -1.52 -1.23
C PHE A 54 -0.98 -1.21 -0.96
N ILE A 55 -0.41 -0.28 -1.75
CA ILE A 55 0.96 0.20 -1.56
C ILE A 55 0.92 1.71 -1.36
N ASP A 56 1.20 2.15 -0.14
CA ASP A 56 1.38 3.57 0.16
C ASP A 56 2.79 4.03 -0.20
N GLU A 57 2.94 5.33 -0.50
CA GLU A 57 4.22 5.94 -0.91
C GLU A 57 4.94 5.14 -2.02
N VAL A 58 4.19 4.73 -3.05
CA VAL A 58 4.66 3.82 -4.11
C VAL A 58 5.93 4.32 -4.82
N HIS A 59 6.18 5.64 -4.84
CA HIS A 59 7.41 6.23 -5.37
C HIS A 59 8.69 5.82 -4.61
N MET A 60 8.55 5.14 -3.47
CA MET A 60 9.68 4.58 -2.72
C MET A 60 10.15 3.23 -3.27
N LEU A 61 9.38 2.60 -4.14
CA LEU A 61 9.80 1.40 -4.85
C LEU A 61 10.87 1.71 -5.90
N ASP A 62 11.76 0.77 -6.13
CA ASP A 62 12.75 0.84 -7.21
C ASP A 62 12.21 0.27 -8.53
N VAL A 63 13.02 0.38 -9.58
CA VAL A 63 12.63 -0.04 -10.93
C VAL A 63 12.39 -1.54 -11.03
N GLU A 64 13.12 -2.34 -10.26
CA GLU A 64 12.98 -3.80 -10.22
C GLU A 64 11.63 -4.20 -9.63
N CYS A 65 11.19 -3.54 -8.56
CA CYS A 65 9.87 -3.74 -7.97
C CYS A 65 8.75 -3.40 -8.96
N PHE A 66 8.87 -2.30 -9.69
CA PHE A 66 7.88 -1.94 -10.71
C PHE A 66 7.84 -2.95 -11.85
N SER A 67 8.98 -3.46 -12.30
CA SER A 67 9.04 -4.51 -13.32
C SER A 67 8.38 -5.80 -12.86
N PHE A 68 8.56 -6.16 -11.58
CA PHE A 68 7.88 -7.29 -10.97
C PHE A 68 6.36 -7.09 -10.93
N LEU A 69 5.89 -5.91 -10.48
CA LEU A 69 4.46 -5.60 -10.42
C LEU A 69 3.81 -5.66 -11.80
N ASN A 70 4.47 -5.15 -12.84
CA ASN A 70 3.97 -5.23 -14.20
C ASN A 70 3.69 -6.67 -14.64
N ARG A 71 4.63 -7.60 -14.38
CA ARG A 71 4.45 -9.03 -14.68
C ARG A 71 3.38 -9.68 -13.82
N ALA A 72 3.38 -9.37 -12.51
CA ALA A 72 2.41 -9.93 -11.57
C ALA A 72 0.96 -9.54 -11.89
N LEU A 73 0.73 -8.33 -12.42
CA LEU A 73 -0.59 -7.84 -12.81
C LEU A 73 -1.14 -8.47 -14.12
N GLU A 74 -0.30 -9.15 -14.89
CA GLU A 74 -0.72 -9.86 -16.11
C GLU A 74 -1.40 -11.20 -15.81
N ASN A 75 -1.28 -11.70 -14.59
CA ASN A 75 -1.93 -12.95 -14.19
C ASN A 75 -3.42 -12.72 -13.92
N ASP A 76 -4.28 -13.61 -14.44
CA ASP A 76 -5.74 -13.58 -14.24
C ASP A 76 -6.18 -13.63 -12.77
N LEU A 77 -5.30 -14.12 -11.90
CA LEU A 77 -5.52 -14.24 -10.46
C LEU A 77 -4.87 -13.11 -9.65
N SER A 78 -4.37 -12.08 -10.33
CA SER A 78 -3.73 -10.95 -9.67
C SER A 78 -4.71 -10.22 -8.74
N PRO A 79 -4.23 -9.68 -7.60
CA PRO A 79 -5.04 -8.83 -6.75
C PRO A 79 -5.35 -7.50 -7.46
N VAL A 80 -6.39 -6.82 -7.01
CA VAL A 80 -6.62 -5.43 -7.40
C VAL A 80 -5.52 -4.58 -6.76
N LEU A 81 -4.73 -3.88 -7.60
CA LEU A 81 -3.66 -3.01 -7.13
C LEU A 81 -4.19 -1.60 -6.86
N VAL A 82 -4.00 -1.11 -5.65
CA VAL A 82 -4.25 0.27 -5.25
C VAL A 82 -2.96 0.88 -4.76
N VAL A 83 -2.52 1.96 -5.37
CA VAL A 83 -1.27 2.65 -5.00
C VAL A 83 -1.55 4.09 -4.62
N ALA A 84 -0.79 4.62 -3.67
CA ALA A 84 -0.90 6.01 -3.25
C ALA A 84 0.47 6.70 -3.33
N THR A 85 0.46 7.98 -3.72
CA THR A 85 1.65 8.82 -3.73
C THR A 85 1.28 10.30 -3.64
N ASN A 86 2.13 11.09 -3.03
CA ASN A 86 2.04 12.55 -2.97
C ASN A 86 3.03 13.25 -3.92
N ARG A 87 3.75 12.50 -4.75
CA ARG A 87 4.78 13.07 -5.64
C ARG A 87 4.19 13.51 -6.96
N GLY A 88 4.70 14.63 -7.45
CA GLY A 88 4.51 15.09 -8.84
C GLY A 88 5.54 14.43 -9.78
N ILE A 89 6.16 15.21 -10.68
CA ILE A 89 7.24 14.71 -11.54
C ILE A 89 8.51 14.54 -10.72
N THR A 90 8.95 13.30 -10.57
CA THR A 90 10.14 12.95 -9.77
C THR A 90 10.95 11.84 -10.45
N LYS A 91 12.16 11.59 -9.95
CA LYS A 91 12.98 10.48 -10.43
C LYS A 91 12.42 9.15 -9.95
N ILE A 92 12.42 8.14 -10.82
CA ILE A 92 12.20 6.75 -10.43
C ILE A 92 13.40 6.33 -9.58
N ARG A 93 13.14 5.78 -8.41
CA ARG A 93 14.18 5.34 -7.49
C ARG A 93 15.12 4.32 -8.15
N GLY A 94 16.41 4.48 -7.93
CA GLY A 94 17.45 3.65 -8.56
C GLY A 94 17.82 4.08 -9.98
N THR A 95 17.18 5.12 -10.56
CA THR A 95 17.44 5.59 -11.92
C THR A 95 17.67 7.10 -11.98
N ASN A 96 18.15 7.59 -13.13
CA ASN A 96 18.18 9.01 -13.45
C ASN A 96 16.96 9.50 -14.26
N TYR A 97 16.01 8.60 -14.52
CA TYR A 97 14.82 8.89 -15.28
C TYR A 97 13.77 9.62 -14.45
N ARG A 98 13.20 10.70 -15.00
CA ARG A 98 12.08 11.43 -14.38
C ARG A 98 10.77 10.97 -15.01
N SER A 99 9.80 10.66 -14.17
CA SER A 99 8.46 10.24 -14.58
C SER A 99 7.40 10.89 -13.70
N PRO A 100 6.16 11.05 -14.19
CA PRO A 100 5.05 11.43 -13.33
C PRO A 100 4.94 10.44 -12.16
N HIS A 101 4.78 10.98 -10.97
CA HIS A 101 4.63 10.22 -9.72
C HIS A 101 5.81 9.33 -9.32
N GLY A 102 6.94 9.36 -10.08
CA GLY A 102 8.06 8.44 -9.88
C GLY A 102 7.74 6.99 -10.26
N ILE A 103 6.76 6.78 -11.11
CA ILE A 103 6.30 5.47 -11.60
C ILE A 103 6.71 5.33 -13.06
N PRO A 104 7.24 4.18 -13.51
CA PRO A 104 7.50 3.92 -14.93
C PRO A 104 6.24 4.09 -15.78
N ILE A 105 6.41 4.61 -17.00
CA ILE A 105 5.27 4.97 -17.86
C ILE A 105 4.44 3.75 -18.25
N ASP A 106 5.08 2.62 -18.48
CA ASP A 106 4.46 1.35 -18.84
C ASP A 106 3.51 0.83 -17.74
N LEU A 107 3.83 1.03 -16.47
CA LEU A 107 2.91 0.75 -15.38
C LEU A 107 1.84 1.84 -15.25
N LEU A 108 2.23 3.10 -15.39
CA LEU A 108 1.31 4.24 -15.23
C LEU A 108 0.17 4.20 -16.24
N ASP A 109 0.44 3.78 -17.48
CA ASP A 109 -0.56 3.66 -18.56
C ASP A 109 -1.63 2.57 -18.27
N ARG A 110 -1.35 1.66 -17.36
CA ARG A 110 -2.28 0.60 -16.92
C ARG A 110 -3.12 1.01 -15.71
N LEU A 111 -2.83 2.15 -15.08
CA LEU A 111 -3.47 2.60 -13.84
C LEU A 111 -4.54 3.65 -14.10
N LEU A 112 -5.64 3.56 -13.37
CA LEU A 112 -6.62 4.64 -13.26
C LEU A 112 -6.11 5.65 -12.23
N ILE A 113 -5.78 6.87 -12.70
CA ILE A 113 -5.28 7.93 -11.83
C ILE A 113 -6.45 8.70 -11.22
N ILE A 114 -6.54 8.68 -9.89
CA ILE A 114 -7.52 9.44 -9.12
C ILE A 114 -6.78 10.54 -8.36
N GLN A 115 -7.09 11.79 -8.68
CA GLN A 115 -6.52 12.94 -7.97
C GLN A 115 -7.40 13.31 -6.77
N THR A 116 -6.81 13.29 -5.58
CA THR A 116 -7.44 13.82 -4.37
C THR A 116 -7.37 15.34 -4.34
N LYS A 117 -8.35 15.97 -3.68
CA LYS A 117 -8.41 17.42 -3.46
C LYS A 117 -8.29 17.72 -1.97
N PRO A 118 -7.77 18.90 -1.59
CA PRO A 118 -7.85 19.38 -0.23
C PRO A 118 -9.30 19.44 0.25
N TYR A 119 -9.53 19.10 1.49
CA TYR A 119 -10.86 19.21 2.10
C TYR A 119 -11.25 20.68 2.28
N THR A 120 -12.53 20.96 2.07
CA THR A 120 -13.14 22.24 2.44
C THR A 120 -13.32 22.32 3.94
N GLU A 121 -13.50 23.54 4.48
CA GLU A 121 -13.73 23.74 5.91
C GLU A 121 -14.96 22.98 6.43
N LYS A 122 -16.02 22.90 5.61
CA LYS A 122 -17.23 22.12 5.95
C LYS A 122 -16.94 20.61 6.06
N GLU A 123 -16.16 20.08 5.12
CA GLU A 123 -15.74 18.67 5.15
C GLU A 123 -14.81 18.41 6.32
N MET A 124 -13.90 19.32 6.63
CA MET A 124 -13.05 19.22 7.82
C MET A 124 -13.86 19.17 9.12
N LYS A 125 -14.88 20.04 9.26
CA LYS A 125 -15.75 20.01 10.42
C LYS A 125 -16.46 18.67 10.54
N LEU A 126 -16.94 18.11 9.43
CA LEU A 126 -17.55 16.79 9.43
C LEU A 126 -16.56 15.70 9.88
N ILE A 127 -15.33 15.72 9.37
CA ILE A 127 -14.28 14.77 9.75
C ILE A 127 -13.95 14.89 11.24
N VAL A 128 -13.83 16.11 11.78
CA VAL A 128 -13.61 16.34 13.23
C VAL A 128 -14.74 15.74 14.04
N ASN A 129 -16.01 15.93 13.63
CA ASN A 129 -17.15 15.33 14.32
C ASN A 129 -17.10 13.81 14.33
N ILE A 130 -16.87 13.19 13.17
CA ILE A 130 -16.74 11.72 13.04
C ILE A 130 -15.61 11.20 13.95
N ARG A 131 -14.47 11.89 13.99
CA ARG A 131 -13.34 11.47 14.83
C ARG A 131 -13.65 11.61 16.32
N CYS A 132 -14.35 12.66 16.74
CA CYS A 132 -14.82 12.80 18.13
C CYS A 132 -15.78 11.67 18.53
N GLU A 133 -16.67 11.27 17.63
CA GLU A 133 -17.59 10.15 17.84
C GLU A 133 -16.85 8.82 17.94
N GLU A 134 -15.91 8.55 17.03
CA GLU A 134 -15.09 7.32 17.01
C GLU A 134 -14.18 7.15 18.23
N GLU A 135 -13.67 8.25 18.78
CA GLU A 135 -12.78 8.26 19.95
C GLU A 135 -13.55 8.49 21.28
N ASP A 136 -14.88 8.56 21.22
CA ASP A 136 -15.78 8.77 22.38
C ASP A 136 -15.46 10.06 23.16
N VAL A 137 -14.99 11.11 22.46
CA VAL A 137 -14.59 12.40 23.03
C VAL A 137 -15.76 13.38 22.98
N ASN A 138 -16.24 13.81 24.13
CA ASN A 138 -17.24 14.88 24.25
C ASN A 138 -16.59 16.26 24.14
N MET A 139 -16.83 16.93 23.01
CA MET A 139 -16.25 18.24 22.70
C MET A 139 -17.37 19.27 22.43
N SER A 140 -17.21 20.49 22.96
CA SER A 140 -18.13 21.58 22.66
C SER A 140 -18.07 22.01 21.21
N GLU A 141 -19.15 22.58 20.68
CA GLU A 141 -19.18 23.05 19.27
C GLU A 141 -18.12 24.13 19.00
N ASP A 142 -17.89 25.03 19.96
CA ASP A 142 -16.85 26.08 19.86
C ASP A 142 -15.45 25.46 19.72
N ALA A 143 -15.17 24.35 20.44
CA ALA A 143 -13.90 23.65 20.34
C ALA A 143 -13.76 22.92 18.99
N LYS A 144 -14.84 22.33 18.47
CA LYS A 144 -14.86 21.71 17.15
C LYS A 144 -14.64 22.75 16.03
N ASP A 145 -15.24 23.92 16.16
CA ASP A 145 -15.03 25.04 15.23
C ASP A 145 -13.58 25.54 15.27
N LEU A 146 -13.01 25.64 16.47
CA LEU A 146 -11.59 26.00 16.63
C LEU A 146 -10.67 24.95 15.99
N LEU A 147 -10.91 23.66 16.24
CA LEU A 147 -10.14 22.59 15.62
C LEU A 147 -10.26 22.57 14.10
N THR A 148 -11.45 22.83 13.58
CA THR A 148 -11.69 22.96 12.14
C THR A 148 -10.85 24.08 11.55
N LYS A 149 -10.82 25.24 12.22
CA LYS A 149 -10.00 26.37 11.78
C LYS A 149 -8.50 26.05 11.85
N ILE A 150 -8.04 25.44 12.93
CA ILE A 150 -6.65 24.96 13.05
C ILE A 150 -6.32 24.00 11.92
N GLY A 151 -7.20 23.04 11.63
CA GLY A 151 -7.01 22.05 10.54
C GLY A 151 -6.93 22.72 9.17
N SER A 152 -7.72 23.75 8.90
CA SER A 152 -7.69 24.50 7.62
C SER A 152 -6.44 25.37 7.46
N GLU A 153 -5.92 25.93 8.53
CA GLU A 153 -4.72 26.78 8.52
C GLU A 153 -3.40 25.97 8.58
N THR A 154 -3.44 24.76 9.12
CA THR A 154 -2.25 23.89 9.29
C THR A 154 -2.36 22.59 8.53
N SER A 155 -2.94 21.56 9.16
CA SER A 155 -3.26 20.28 8.53
C SER A 155 -4.35 19.54 9.29
N LEU A 156 -5.15 18.76 8.58
CA LEU A 156 -6.16 17.89 9.18
C LEU A 156 -5.54 16.88 10.15
N ARG A 157 -4.35 16.35 9.83
CA ARG A 157 -3.61 15.42 10.71
C ARG A 157 -3.33 16.04 12.07
N TYR A 158 -2.90 17.31 12.09
CA TYR A 158 -2.62 18.02 13.34
C TYR A 158 -3.90 18.23 14.17
N ALA A 159 -4.99 18.63 13.51
CA ALA A 159 -6.27 18.77 14.20
C ALA A 159 -6.76 17.46 14.82
N ILE A 160 -6.64 16.34 14.11
CA ILE A 160 -6.99 15.00 14.62
C ILE A 160 -6.11 14.61 15.82
N GLN A 161 -4.79 14.86 15.75
CA GLN A 161 -3.88 14.55 16.86
C GLN A 161 -4.23 15.34 18.13
N LEU A 162 -4.76 16.57 18.00
CA LEU A 162 -5.21 17.35 19.14
C LEU A 162 -6.46 16.74 19.81
N ILE A 163 -7.33 16.06 19.07
CA ILE A 163 -8.48 15.34 19.65
C ILE A 163 -7.97 14.24 20.57
N SER A 164 -7.08 13.35 20.06
CA SER A 164 -6.52 12.25 20.85
C SER A 164 -5.66 12.72 22.03
N ALA A 165 -5.06 13.93 21.97
CA ALA A 165 -4.27 14.49 23.05
C ALA A 165 -5.12 15.17 24.13
N SER A 166 -6.38 15.51 23.83
CA SER A 166 -7.32 16.17 24.76
C SER A 166 -8.31 15.21 25.44
N SER A 167 -8.34 13.98 24.99
CA SER A 167 -9.02 12.83 25.59
C SER A 167 -8.20 12.27 26.78
#